data_d90fae2c8c8f36f29d2bc25110450300
#
_entry.id   d90fae2c8c8f36f29d2bc25110450300
#
_cell.length_a   1.000
_cell.length_b   1.000
_cell.length_c   1.000
_cell.angle_alpha   90.00
_cell.angle_beta   90.00
_cell.angle_gamma   90.00
#
_symmetry.space_group_name_H-M   'P 1'
#
loop_
_entity.id
_entity.type
_entity.pdbx_description
1 polymer ?
#
loop_
_entity_poly.entity_id
_entity_poly.type
_entity_poly.pdbx_seq_one_letter_code
_entity_poly.pdbx_strand_id
1 'polypeptide(L)'
;PQICVLLERSLASQISQGSITHLSIAFRLSTIMMSITVASFIVPIYANLERMSGADKRDFWRVIAGHLSWISLLILPSCSIFLALSEEITRFLFLRGEFEEADVLATAAALKSYIFGVPFMCLILIFTRALLALRAALYPVVAAGMMLLSYLVLVYGVELNDSVELLAAAFSFAQFICASVLFGFLLFQLEWRTVMENMNYKFIISLVFASIAIYYFLYFWPFRSYIGLAFGGGITTLFFAAIAFRWRKSRRT
;
A
#
# COMPACT_ATOMS: atom_id res chain seq x y z
N PRO A 1 -10.04 10.22 -3.83
CA PRO A 1 -9.72 8.86 -4.33
C PRO A 1 -10.83 8.28 -5.20
N GLN A 2 -12.12 8.37 -4.79
CA GLN A 2 -13.25 7.77 -5.54
C GLN A 2 -13.40 8.35 -6.95
N ILE A 3 -13.18 9.65 -7.14
CA ILE A 3 -13.22 10.30 -8.46
C ILE A 3 -12.16 9.69 -9.39
N CYS A 4 -10.95 9.42 -8.89
CA CYS A 4 -9.91 8.77 -9.69
C CYS A 4 -10.35 7.37 -10.13
N VAL A 5 -10.99 6.58 -9.26
CA VAL A 5 -11.50 5.24 -9.59
C VAL A 5 -12.61 5.30 -10.64
N LEU A 6 -13.47 6.31 -10.61
CA LEU A 6 -14.52 6.51 -11.63
C LEU A 6 -13.90 6.88 -12.98
N LEU A 7 -12.94 7.79 -12.99
CA LEU A 7 -12.20 8.18 -14.21
C LEU A 7 -11.46 6.99 -14.81
N GLU A 8 -10.78 6.21 -13.96
CA GLU A 8 -10.05 5.02 -14.35
C GLU A 8 -10.97 4.00 -15.06
N ARG A 9 -12.16 3.74 -14.51
CA ARG A 9 -13.15 2.85 -15.14
C ARG A 9 -13.69 3.42 -16.46
N SER A 10 -13.90 4.73 -16.54
CA SER A 10 -14.34 5.39 -17.77
C SER A 10 -13.28 5.27 -18.87
N LEU A 11 -12.00 5.39 -18.52
CA LEU A 11 -10.89 5.22 -19.47
C LEU A 11 -10.72 3.75 -19.87
N ALA A 12 -10.80 2.83 -18.91
CA ALA A 12 -10.72 1.40 -19.19
C ALA A 12 -11.79 0.90 -20.16
N SER A 13 -12.97 1.56 -20.19
CA SER A 13 -14.03 1.22 -21.15
C SER A 13 -13.66 1.49 -22.61
N GLN A 14 -12.63 2.30 -22.85
CA GLN A 14 -12.17 2.68 -24.20
C GLN A 14 -11.02 1.80 -24.70
N ILE A 15 -10.37 1.00 -23.83
CA ILE A 15 -9.21 0.19 -24.20
C ILE A 15 -9.64 -1.11 -24.91
N SER A 16 -10.36 -1.98 -24.22
CA SER A 16 -10.82 -3.25 -24.78
C SER A 16 -12.00 -3.80 -24.00
N GLN A 17 -12.70 -4.74 -24.63
CA GLN A 17 -13.78 -5.48 -23.97
C GLN A 17 -13.21 -6.29 -22.79
N GLY A 18 -13.82 -6.15 -21.60
CA GLY A 18 -13.34 -6.81 -20.37
C GLY A 18 -12.38 -5.98 -19.52
N SER A 19 -11.76 -4.91 -20.04
CA SER A 19 -10.78 -4.07 -19.29
C SER A 19 -11.31 -3.54 -17.96
N ILE A 20 -12.58 -3.11 -17.89
CA ILE A 20 -13.23 -2.65 -16.66
C ILE A 20 -13.28 -3.79 -15.63
N THR A 21 -13.53 -5.00 -16.06
CA THR A 21 -13.64 -6.19 -15.19
C THR A 21 -12.26 -6.52 -14.61
N HIS A 22 -11.22 -6.59 -15.45
CA HIS A 22 -9.84 -6.86 -15.01
C HIS A 22 -9.38 -5.83 -13.98
N LEU A 23 -9.59 -4.54 -14.26
CA LEU A 23 -9.23 -3.45 -13.35
C LEU A 23 -10.00 -3.52 -12.03
N SER A 24 -11.31 -3.78 -12.10
CA SER A 24 -12.16 -3.88 -10.92
C SER A 24 -11.80 -5.07 -10.03
N ILE A 25 -11.47 -6.21 -10.60
CA ILE A 25 -11.02 -7.40 -9.86
C ILE A 25 -9.66 -7.11 -9.20
N ALA A 26 -8.69 -6.60 -9.96
CA ALA A 26 -7.36 -6.27 -9.45
C ALA A 26 -7.42 -5.23 -8.30
N PHE A 27 -8.22 -4.17 -8.47
CA PHE A 27 -8.43 -3.17 -7.42
C PHE A 27 -9.09 -3.76 -6.17
N ARG A 28 -10.09 -4.64 -6.33
CA ARG A 28 -10.72 -5.30 -5.18
C ARG A 28 -9.75 -6.19 -4.42
N LEU A 29 -8.93 -6.98 -5.11
CA LEU A 29 -7.92 -7.83 -4.48
C LEU A 29 -6.91 -7.02 -3.69
N SER A 30 -6.38 -5.94 -4.26
CA SER A 30 -5.45 -5.04 -3.56
C SER A 30 -6.09 -4.37 -2.34
N THR A 31 -7.37 -3.97 -2.44
CA THR A 31 -8.11 -3.36 -1.33
C THR A 31 -8.42 -4.36 -0.22
N ILE A 32 -8.76 -5.60 -0.56
CA ILE A 32 -8.99 -6.68 0.43
C ILE A 32 -7.69 -6.94 1.20
N MET A 33 -6.56 -7.07 0.50
CA MET A 33 -5.25 -7.24 1.12
C MET A 33 -4.93 -6.11 2.11
N MET A 34 -5.13 -4.86 1.69
CA MET A 34 -4.96 -3.69 2.55
C MET A 34 -5.90 -3.75 3.77
N SER A 35 -7.18 -4.04 3.56
CA SER A 35 -8.20 -4.05 4.62
C SER A 35 -7.90 -5.08 5.70
N ILE A 36 -7.52 -6.30 5.33
CA ILE A 36 -7.15 -7.36 6.27
C ILE A 36 -5.95 -6.92 7.13
N THR A 37 -4.95 -6.28 6.50
CA THR A 37 -3.73 -5.88 7.17
C THR A 37 -3.95 -4.68 8.10
N VAL A 38 -4.74 -3.69 7.67
CA VAL A 38 -4.86 -2.39 8.35
C VAL A 38 -6.08 -2.30 9.28
N ALA A 39 -7.15 -3.06 9.01
CA ALA A 39 -8.40 -2.97 9.77
C ALA A 39 -8.21 -3.16 11.28
N SER A 40 -7.32 -4.08 11.68
CA SER A 40 -7.03 -4.36 13.10
C SER A 40 -6.29 -3.21 13.81
N PHE A 41 -5.64 -2.33 13.08
CA PHE A 41 -4.80 -1.26 13.64
C PHE A 41 -5.41 0.13 13.52
N ILE A 42 -6.37 0.33 12.62
CA ILE A 42 -6.90 1.66 12.29
C ILE A 42 -7.62 2.33 13.46
N VAL A 43 -8.41 1.55 14.21
CA VAL A 43 -9.19 2.07 15.35
C VAL A 43 -8.28 2.50 16.49
N PRO A 44 -7.33 1.67 16.96
CA PRO A 44 -6.39 2.08 18.01
C PRO A 44 -5.46 3.23 17.57
N ILE A 45 -5.09 3.31 16.28
CA ILE A 45 -4.30 4.44 15.76
C ILE A 45 -5.05 5.75 15.96
N TYR A 46 -6.31 5.80 15.53
CA TYR A 46 -7.11 7.01 15.63
C TYR A 46 -7.28 7.46 17.10
N ALA A 47 -7.68 6.54 17.98
CA ALA A 47 -7.85 6.85 19.40
C ALA A 47 -6.57 7.33 20.08
N ASN A 48 -5.42 6.75 19.73
CA ASN A 48 -4.13 7.18 20.26
C ASN A 48 -3.71 8.56 19.75
N LEU A 49 -3.91 8.85 18.47
CA LEU A 49 -3.56 10.15 17.88
C LEU A 49 -4.45 11.27 18.43
N GLU A 50 -5.75 11.02 18.64
CA GLU A 50 -6.64 12.01 19.27
C GLU A 50 -6.24 12.32 20.72
N ARG A 51 -5.91 11.30 21.50
CA ARG A 51 -5.44 11.50 22.90
C ARG A 51 -4.16 12.32 22.97
N MET A 52 -3.32 12.22 21.94
CA MET A 52 -2.02 12.91 21.84
C MET A 52 -2.09 14.25 21.12
N SER A 53 -3.27 14.73 20.71
CA SER A 53 -3.43 15.98 19.94
C SER A 53 -2.93 17.24 20.68
N GLY A 54 -2.88 17.22 22.01
CA GLY A 54 -2.32 18.28 22.86
C GLY A 54 -0.94 18.00 23.44
N ALA A 55 -0.32 16.87 23.09
CA ALA A 55 0.99 16.48 23.58
C ALA A 55 2.13 17.21 22.85
N ASP A 56 3.36 17.08 23.39
CA ASP A 56 4.54 17.55 22.70
C ASP A 56 4.71 16.90 21.31
N LYS A 57 5.18 17.70 20.34
CA LYS A 57 5.37 17.26 18.94
C LYS A 57 6.24 16.01 18.82
N ARG A 58 7.24 15.87 19.71
CA ARG A 58 8.12 14.70 19.76
C ARG A 58 7.36 13.42 20.13
N ASP A 59 6.50 13.48 21.15
CA ASP A 59 5.74 12.33 21.61
C ASP A 59 4.64 11.97 20.62
N PHE A 60 4.00 12.95 20.00
CA PHE A 60 3.05 12.74 18.92
C PHE A 60 3.70 12.01 17.73
N TRP A 61 4.89 12.46 17.29
CA TRP A 61 5.64 11.78 16.22
C TRP A 61 6.03 10.34 16.62
N ARG A 62 6.45 10.14 17.86
CA ARG A 62 6.83 8.80 18.35
C ARG A 62 5.68 7.79 18.24
N VAL A 63 4.44 8.22 18.50
CA VAL A 63 3.23 7.41 18.29
C VAL A 63 3.03 7.09 16.82
N ILE A 64 3.12 8.08 15.93
CA ILE A 64 3.02 7.86 14.47
C ILE A 64 4.10 6.88 14.00
N ALA A 65 5.36 7.09 14.35
CA ALA A 65 6.48 6.23 13.97
C ALA A 65 6.31 4.79 14.48
N GLY A 66 5.73 4.63 15.66
CA GLY A 66 5.35 3.32 16.20
C GLY A 66 4.33 2.61 15.30
N HIS A 67 3.26 3.29 14.92
CA HIS A 67 2.24 2.73 14.03
C HIS A 67 2.77 2.46 12.62
N LEU A 68 3.58 3.37 12.06
CA LEU A 68 4.24 3.16 10.77
C LEU A 68 5.10 1.89 10.78
N SER A 69 5.87 1.67 11.85
CA SER A 69 6.72 0.48 11.98
C SER A 69 5.89 -0.81 12.01
N TRP A 70 4.78 -0.84 12.73
CA TRP A 70 3.89 -2.01 12.80
C TRP A 70 3.19 -2.29 11.46
N ILE A 71 2.67 -1.25 10.80
CA ILE A 71 1.99 -1.41 9.52
C ILE A 71 2.99 -1.83 8.44
N SER A 72 4.18 -1.24 8.40
CA SER A 72 5.23 -1.64 7.46
C SER A 72 5.64 -3.11 7.64
N LEU A 73 5.69 -3.59 8.89
CA LEU A 73 6.00 -4.99 9.21
C LEU A 73 4.99 -5.97 8.60
N LEU A 74 3.75 -5.58 8.45
CA LEU A 74 2.69 -6.44 7.92
C LEU A 74 2.49 -6.22 6.41
N ILE A 75 2.45 -4.95 5.97
CA ILE A 75 2.07 -4.64 4.59
C ILE A 75 3.16 -4.98 3.58
N LEU A 76 4.44 -4.73 3.90
CA LEU A 76 5.52 -4.97 2.95
C LEU A 76 5.68 -6.45 2.58
N PRO A 77 5.67 -7.41 3.54
CA PRO A 77 5.69 -8.84 3.19
C PRO A 77 4.44 -9.27 2.44
N SER A 78 3.27 -8.79 2.85
CA SER A 78 2.02 -9.10 2.15
C SER A 78 2.08 -8.63 0.69
N CYS A 79 2.57 -7.42 0.42
CA CYS A 79 2.78 -6.93 -0.94
C CYS A 79 3.75 -7.83 -1.71
N SER A 80 4.86 -8.26 -1.11
CA SER A 80 5.85 -9.13 -1.76
C SER A 80 5.27 -10.48 -2.16
N ILE A 81 4.45 -11.09 -1.29
CA ILE A 81 3.74 -12.35 -1.59
C ILE A 81 2.74 -12.16 -2.74
N PHE A 82 1.92 -11.11 -2.67
CA PHE A 82 0.94 -10.84 -3.72
C PHE A 82 1.59 -10.48 -5.06
N LEU A 83 2.71 -9.74 -5.05
CA LEU A 83 3.48 -9.46 -6.27
C LEU A 83 4.04 -10.74 -6.91
N ALA A 84 4.65 -11.61 -6.10
CA ALA A 84 5.25 -12.84 -6.59
C ALA A 84 4.22 -13.85 -7.11
N LEU A 85 3.05 -13.90 -6.47
CA LEU A 85 2.00 -14.91 -6.72
C LEU A 85 0.74 -14.31 -7.36
N SER A 86 0.83 -13.13 -7.96
CA SER A 86 -0.33 -12.43 -8.55
C SER A 86 -1.05 -13.26 -9.61
N GLU A 87 -0.33 -13.99 -10.46
CA GLU A 87 -0.90 -14.84 -11.49
C GLU A 87 -1.58 -16.07 -10.90
N GLU A 88 -0.91 -16.75 -9.97
CA GLU A 88 -1.44 -17.93 -9.28
C GLU A 88 -2.68 -17.59 -8.45
N ILE A 89 -2.67 -16.45 -7.76
CA ILE A 89 -3.82 -15.98 -6.98
C ILE A 89 -5.00 -15.69 -7.92
N THR A 90 -4.75 -14.97 -9.01
CA THR A 90 -5.80 -14.63 -9.99
C THR A 90 -6.34 -15.89 -10.65
N ARG A 91 -5.45 -16.80 -11.07
CA ARG A 91 -5.83 -18.09 -11.67
C ARG A 91 -6.67 -18.93 -10.72
N PHE A 92 -6.24 -19.08 -9.49
CA PHE A 92 -6.96 -19.87 -8.47
C PHE A 92 -8.36 -19.34 -8.18
N LEU A 93 -8.51 -18.00 -8.11
CA LEU A 93 -9.78 -17.39 -7.75
C LEU A 93 -10.75 -17.27 -8.92
N PHE A 94 -10.26 -17.03 -10.14
CA PHE A 94 -11.11 -16.57 -11.25
C PHE A 94 -11.05 -17.44 -12.50
N LEU A 95 -10.04 -18.33 -12.70
CA LEU A 95 -9.97 -19.19 -13.88
C LEU A 95 -11.08 -20.25 -13.87
N ARG A 96 -12.27 -19.81 -14.29
CA ARG A 96 -13.48 -20.67 -14.41
C ARG A 96 -14.50 -20.03 -15.34
N GLY A 97 -15.29 -20.85 -16.01
CA GLY A 97 -16.31 -20.39 -16.95
C GLY A 97 -15.69 -19.72 -18.18
N GLU A 98 -16.11 -18.51 -18.47
CA GLU A 98 -15.63 -17.72 -19.62
C GLU A 98 -14.35 -16.92 -19.33
N PHE A 99 -13.79 -17.01 -18.12
CA PHE A 99 -12.56 -16.31 -17.77
C PHE A 99 -11.34 -17.13 -18.21
N GLU A 100 -10.68 -16.68 -19.25
CA GLU A 100 -9.57 -17.38 -19.89
C GLU A 100 -8.19 -17.02 -19.32
N GLU A 101 -7.14 -17.74 -19.74
CA GLU A 101 -5.75 -17.45 -19.34
C GLU A 101 -5.29 -16.04 -19.73
N ALA A 102 -5.76 -15.51 -20.85
CA ALA A 102 -5.49 -14.14 -21.26
C ALA A 102 -6.03 -13.11 -20.24
N ASP A 103 -7.24 -13.37 -19.72
CA ASP A 103 -7.86 -12.52 -18.68
C ASP A 103 -7.12 -12.61 -17.35
N VAL A 104 -6.62 -13.81 -17.01
CA VAL A 104 -5.77 -14.01 -15.83
C VAL A 104 -4.52 -13.15 -15.92
N LEU A 105 -3.81 -13.17 -17.05
CA LEU A 105 -2.59 -12.42 -17.25
C LEU A 105 -2.84 -10.90 -17.20
N ALA A 106 -3.88 -10.40 -17.87
CA ALA A 106 -4.27 -9.00 -17.86
C ALA A 106 -4.63 -8.51 -16.44
N THR A 107 -5.43 -9.31 -15.72
CA THR A 107 -5.82 -9.00 -14.33
C THR A 107 -4.63 -9.04 -13.38
N ALA A 108 -3.73 -10.03 -13.54
CA ALA A 108 -2.54 -10.15 -12.71
C ALA A 108 -1.55 -9.00 -12.95
N ALA A 109 -1.39 -8.52 -14.19
CA ALA A 109 -0.57 -7.36 -14.50
C ALA A 109 -1.11 -6.09 -13.82
N ALA A 110 -2.41 -5.84 -13.93
CA ALA A 110 -3.07 -4.74 -13.22
C ALA A 110 -2.94 -4.88 -11.69
N LEU A 111 -3.08 -6.10 -11.16
CA LEU A 111 -2.92 -6.38 -9.74
C LEU A 111 -1.51 -6.04 -9.25
N LYS A 112 -0.45 -6.42 -9.99
CA LYS A 112 0.94 -6.07 -9.66
C LYS A 112 1.10 -4.56 -9.54
N SER A 113 0.54 -3.80 -10.47
CA SER A 113 0.57 -2.33 -10.46
C SER A 113 -0.16 -1.73 -9.27
N TYR A 114 -1.34 -2.24 -8.90
CA TYR A 114 -2.05 -1.78 -7.70
C TYR A 114 -1.35 -2.14 -6.39
N ILE A 115 -0.75 -3.33 -6.29
CA ILE A 115 -0.04 -3.76 -5.08
C ILE A 115 1.13 -2.82 -4.78
N PHE A 116 1.78 -2.28 -5.81
CA PHE A 116 2.80 -1.24 -5.63
C PHE A 116 2.24 0.01 -4.93
N GLY A 117 0.98 0.36 -5.17
CA GLY A 117 0.28 1.48 -4.54
C GLY A 117 -0.15 1.23 -3.08
N VAL A 118 -0.34 -0.02 -2.66
CA VAL A 118 -0.91 -0.36 -1.35
C VAL A 118 -0.13 0.22 -0.15
N PRO A 119 1.20 0.19 -0.09
CA PRO A 119 1.95 0.84 0.99
C PRO A 119 1.63 2.34 1.11
N PHE A 120 1.49 3.03 -0.02
CA PHE A 120 1.16 4.46 -0.06
C PHE A 120 -0.28 4.71 0.39
N MET A 121 -1.23 3.84 0.05
CA MET A 121 -2.60 3.89 0.60
C MET A 121 -2.60 3.83 2.12
N CYS A 122 -1.79 2.97 2.72
CA CYS A 122 -1.64 2.87 4.18
C CYS A 122 -1.04 4.14 4.77
N LEU A 123 -0.01 4.72 4.12
CA LEU A 123 0.59 5.99 4.55
C LEU A 123 -0.41 7.15 4.48
N ILE A 124 -1.16 7.27 3.37
CA ILE A 124 -2.21 8.28 3.20
C ILE A 124 -3.20 8.20 4.37
N LEU A 125 -3.61 7.00 4.73
CA LEU A 125 -4.56 6.78 5.81
C LEU A 125 -4.02 7.28 7.16
N ILE A 126 -2.77 6.90 7.52
CA ILE A 126 -2.14 7.31 8.78
C ILE A 126 -1.91 8.82 8.82
N PHE A 127 -1.33 9.39 7.77
CA PHE A 127 -1.00 10.81 7.71
C PHE A 127 -2.26 11.68 7.69
N THR A 128 -3.32 11.24 7.00
CA THR A 128 -4.61 11.92 7.06
C THR A 128 -5.15 11.97 8.48
N ARG A 129 -5.12 10.84 9.21
CA ARG A 129 -5.59 10.79 10.60
C ARG A 129 -4.73 11.63 11.53
N ALA A 130 -3.41 11.64 11.33
CA ALA A 130 -2.48 12.47 12.10
C ALA A 130 -2.77 13.97 11.89
N LEU A 131 -2.96 14.41 10.64
CA LEU A 131 -3.27 15.80 10.31
C LEU A 131 -4.64 16.22 10.83
N LEU A 132 -5.65 15.34 10.81
CA LEU A 132 -6.95 15.61 11.40
C LEU A 132 -6.86 15.76 12.93
N ALA A 133 -6.08 14.93 13.61
CA ALA A 133 -5.83 15.04 15.05
C ALA A 133 -5.14 16.37 15.41
N LEU A 134 -4.29 16.90 14.53
CA LEU A 134 -3.66 18.23 14.64
C LEU A 134 -4.59 19.38 14.23
N ARG A 135 -5.89 19.11 13.98
CA ARG A 135 -6.89 20.08 13.51
C ARG A 135 -6.54 20.74 12.18
N ALA A 136 -5.72 20.09 11.37
CA ALA A 136 -5.23 20.56 10.09
C ALA A 136 -5.99 19.92 8.90
N ALA A 137 -7.32 19.96 8.93
CA ALA A 137 -8.21 19.26 7.99
C ALA A 137 -8.06 19.72 6.52
N LEU A 138 -7.53 20.91 6.28
CA LEU A 138 -7.35 21.43 4.92
C LEU A 138 -6.29 20.65 4.13
N TYR A 139 -5.21 20.22 4.78
CA TYR A 139 -4.10 19.54 4.11
C TYR A 139 -4.48 18.21 3.44
N PRO A 140 -5.27 17.31 4.07
CA PRO A 140 -5.79 16.13 3.38
C PRO A 140 -6.64 16.44 2.14
N VAL A 141 -7.40 17.54 2.16
CA VAL A 141 -8.20 17.96 1.01
C VAL A 141 -7.29 18.42 -0.14
N VAL A 142 -6.29 19.25 0.15
CA VAL A 142 -5.29 19.68 -0.83
C VAL A 142 -4.53 18.49 -1.42
N ALA A 143 -4.09 17.55 -0.58
CA ALA A 143 -3.38 16.35 -1.03
C ALA A 143 -4.27 15.46 -1.92
N ALA A 144 -5.57 15.34 -1.62
CA ALA A 144 -6.52 14.63 -2.47
C ALA A 144 -6.72 15.31 -3.83
N GLY A 145 -6.74 16.64 -3.85
CA GLY A 145 -6.76 17.43 -5.09
C GLY A 145 -5.50 17.22 -5.94
N MET A 146 -4.33 17.22 -5.29
CA MET A 146 -3.05 16.95 -5.96
C MET A 146 -2.96 15.50 -6.47
N MET A 147 -3.52 14.53 -5.76
CA MET A 147 -3.65 13.15 -6.24
C MET A 147 -4.46 13.08 -7.55
N LEU A 148 -5.60 13.75 -7.59
CA LEU A 148 -6.44 13.78 -8.78
C LEU A 148 -5.70 14.45 -9.95
N LEU A 149 -5.08 15.60 -9.68
CA LEU A 149 -4.32 16.33 -10.71
C LEU A 149 -3.16 15.49 -11.26
N SER A 150 -2.37 14.86 -10.39
CA SER A 150 -1.26 14.01 -10.80
C SER A 150 -1.74 12.79 -11.62
N TYR A 151 -2.86 12.19 -11.23
CA TYR A 151 -3.47 11.11 -12.01
C TYR A 151 -3.86 11.55 -13.42
N LEU A 152 -4.54 12.71 -13.54
CA LEU A 152 -4.92 13.27 -14.83
C LEU A 152 -3.70 13.61 -15.71
N VAL A 153 -2.65 14.20 -15.13
CA VAL A 153 -1.41 14.50 -15.84
C VAL A 153 -0.72 13.23 -16.34
N LEU A 154 -0.70 12.16 -15.55
CA LEU A 154 -0.10 10.89 -15.97
C LEU A 154 -0.90 10.23 -17.10
N VAL A 155 -2.20 10.23 -17.01
CA VAL A 155 -3.07 9.56 -17.98
C VAL A 155 -3.12 10.32 -19.32
N TYR A 156 -3.29 11.66 -19.28
CA TYR A 156 -3.45 12.46 -20.49
C TYR A 156 -2.18 13.15 -20.94
N GLY A 157 -1.25 13.49 -20.05
CA GLY A 157 -0.01 14.18 -20.39
C GLY A 157 1.15 13.24 -20.74
N VAL A 158 1.13 12.01 -20.18
CA VAL A 158 2.15 10.98 -20.45
C VAL A 158 1.57 9.80 -21.26
N GLU A 159 0.29 9.92 -21.63
CA GLU A 159 -0.44 8.91 -22.44
C GLU A 159 -0.43 7.50 -21.84
N LEU A 160 -0.50 7.42 -20.50
CA LEU A 160 -0.56 6.13 -19.76
C LEU A 160 -1.98 5.54 -19.76
N ASN A 161 -2.63 5.53 -20.92
CA ASN A 161 -4.01 5.06 -21.10
C ASN A 161 -4.15 3.89 -22.09
N ASP A 162 -3.03 3.39 -22.63
CA ASP A 162 -3.03 2.37 -23.68
C ASP A 162 -3.29 0.94 -23.14
N SER A 163 -3.10 0.72 -21.84
CA SER A 163 -3.31 -0.58 -21.23
C SER A 163 -3.87 -0.49 -19.81
N VAL A 164 -4.54 -1.56 -19.41
CA VAL A 164 -5.11 -1.72 -18.04
C VAL A 164 -4.02 -1.63 -16.97
N GLU A 165 -2.85 -2.17 -17.26
CA GLU A 165 -1.68 -2.14 -16.38
C GLU A 165 -1.17 -0.72 -16.17
N LEU A 166 -1.06 0.08 -17.24
CA LEU A 166 -0.59 1.45 -17.17
C LEU A 166 -1.55 2.36 -16.40
N LEU A 167 -2.87 2.17 -16.56
CA LEU A 167 -3.86 2.90 -15.77
C LEU A 167 -3.72 2.60 -14.28
N ALA A 168 -3.56 1.33 -13.90
CA ALA A 168 -3.33 0.92 -12.52
C ALA A 168 -2.00 1.46 -11.97
N ALA A 169 -0.95 1.51 -12.80
CA ALA A 169 0.34 2.09 -12.44
C ALA A 169 0.23 3.60 -12.21
N ALA A 170 -0.47 4.33 -13.08
CA ALA A 170 -0.73 5.76 -12.94
C ALA A 170 -1.48 6.07 -11.64
N PHE A 171 -2.47 5.25 -11.28
CA PHE A 171 -3.19 5.37 -10.01
C PHE A 171 -2.27 5.15 -8.80
N SER A 172 -1.42 4.13 -8.83
CA SER A 172 -0.45 3.85 -7.76
C SER A 172 0.59 4.95 -7.61
N PHE A 173 1.04 5.54 -8.72
CA PHE A 173 1.95 6.67 -8.68
C PHE A 173 1.28 7.95 -8.14
N ALA A 174 0.01 8.19 -8.48
CA ALA A 174 -0.75 9.29 -7.90
C ALA A 174 -0.91 9.13 -6.37
N GLN A 175 -1.06 7.90 -5.88
CA GLN A 175 -1.06 7.61 -4.44
C GLN A 175 0.30 7.91 -3.79
N PHE A 176 1.41 7.57 -4.46
CA PHE A 176 2.76 7.94 -4.00
C PHE A 176 2.91 9.45 -3.84
N ILE A 177 2.47 10.23 -4.85
CA ILE A 177 2.48 11.71 -4.78
C ILE A 177 1.63 12.20 -3.61
N CYS A 178 0.41 11.69 -3.44
CA CYS A 178 -0.48 12.05 -2.34
C CYS A 178 0.17 11.77 -0.97
N ALA A 179 0.74 10.59 -0.78
CA ALA A 179 1.43 10.22 0.45
C ALA A 179 2.62 11.14 0.75
N SER A 180 3.40 11.49 -0.29
CA SER A 180 4.56 12.39 -0.19
C SER A 180 4.14 13.81 0.20
N VAL A 181 3.06 14.32 -0.37
CA VAL A 181 2.49 15.64 -0.04
C VAL A 181 1.98 15.67 1.41
N LEU A 182 1.24 14.64 1.83
CA LEU A 182 0.76 14.54 3.21
C LEU A 182 1.92 14.43 4.20
N PHE A 183 2.97 13.71 3.86
CA PHE A 183 4.19 13.63 4.67
C PHE A 183 4.87 15.00 4.77
N GLY A 184 4.98 15.74 3.66
CA GLY A 184 5.50 17.11 3.64
C GLY A 184 4.72 18.05 4.55
N PHE A 185 3.38 18.01 4.51
CA PHE A 185 2.55 18.79 5.43
C PHE A 185 2.72 18.38 6.90
N LEU A 186 2.88 17.08 7.15
CA LEU A 186 3.14 16.59 8.50
C LEU A 186 4.51 17.05 9.02
N LEU A 187 5.55 17.04 8.17
CA LEU A 187 6.88 17.60 8.49
C LEU A 187 6.81 19.09 8.83
N PHE A 188 6.00 19.84 8.09
CA PHE A 188 5.79 21.26 8.36
C PHE A 188 5.13 21.50 9.72
N GLN A 189 4.12 20.69 10.09
CA GLN A 189 3.41 20.80 11.37
C GLN A 189 4.26 20.38 12.58
N LEU A 190 5.05 19.32 12.44
CA LEU A 190 5.80 18.70 13.53
C LEU A 190 7.24 19.17 13.65
N GLU A 191 7.73 20.03 12.75
CA GLU A 191 9.13 20.40 12.59
C GLU A 191 10.01 19.22 12.12
N TRP A 192 10.60 19.37 10.94
CA TRP A 192 11.35 18.30 10.28
C TRP A 192 12.49 17.68 11.13
N ARG A 193 13.13 18.47 12.02
CA ARG A 193 14.16 17.99 12.94
C ARG A 193 13.63 16.92 13.88
N THR A 194 12.48 17.17 14.51
CA THR A 194 11.84 16.25 15.44
C THR A 194 11.50 14.90 14.77
N VAL A 195 11.07 14.95 13.52
CA VAL A 195 10.74 13.77 12.75
C VAL A 195 11.99 12.97 12.41
N MET A 196 13.05 13.62 11.89
CA MET A 196 14.28 12.95 11.46
C MET A 196 15.06 12.32 12.61
N GLU A 197 15.17 12.99 13.74
CA GLU A 197 15.88 12.48 14.92
C GLU A 197 15.22 11.24 15.54
N ASN A 198 13.90 11.11 15.40
CA ASN A 198 13.13 10.04 16.02
C ASN A 198 12.67 8.96 15.01
N MET A 199 13.09 9.06 13.74
CA MET A 199 12.72 8.07 12.72
C MET A 199 13.66 6.87 12.77
N ASN A 200 13.08 5.68 12.95
CA ASN A 200 13.85 4.43 12.96
C ASN A 200 14.11 3.92 11.53
N TYR A 201 14.90 4.70 10.76
CA TYR A 201 15.21 4.43 9.35
C TYR A 201 15.87 3.05 9.14
N LYS A 202 16.70 2.60 10.08
CA LYS A 202 17.35 1.29 10.01
C LYS A 202 16.34 0.14 9.99
N PHE A 203 15.28 0.28 10.79
CA PHE A 203 14.21 -0.71 10.82
C PHE A 203 13.43 -0.75 9.49
N ILE A 204 13.08 0.44 8.95
CA ILE A 204 12.37 0.54 7.67
C ILE A 204 13.22 -0.03 6.53
N ILE A 205 14.49 0.33 6.47
CA ILE A 205 15.43 -0.19 5.46
C ILE A 205 15.54 -1.73 5.57
N SER A 206 15.69 -2.28 6.77
CA SER A 206 15.79 -3.74 6.96
C SER A 206 14.51 -4.47 6.50
N LEU A 207 13.34 -3.86 6.71
CA LEU A 207 12.06 -4.41 6.24
C LEU A 207 11.94 -4.39 4.71
N VAL A 208 12.38 -3.31 4.07
CA VAL A 208 12.40 -3.22 2.60
C VAL A 208 13.30 -4.30 2.02
N PHE A 209 14.52 -4.46 2.54
CA PHE A 209 15.43 -5.52 2.10
C PHE A 209 14.84 -6.92 2.33
N ALA A 210 14.25 -7.17 3.49
CA ALA A 210 13.60 -8.46 3.77
C ALA A 210 12.43 -8.74 2.81
N SER A 211 11.65 -7.72 2.48
CA SER A 211 10.52 -7.83 1.54
C SER A 211 10.99 -8.12 0.12
N ILE A 212 12.07 -7.47 -0.32
CA ILE A 212 12.71 -7.74 -1.62
C ILE A 212 13.25 -9.18 -1.64
N ALA A 213 13.91 -9.63 -0.57
CA ALA A 213 14.42 -10.99 -0.47
C ALA A 213 13.29 -12.04 -0.54
N ILE A 214 12.15 -11.78 0.11
CA ILE A 214 10.97 -12.65 0.04
C ILE A 214 10.41 -12.70 -1.39
N TYR A 215 10.30 -11.53 -2.04
CA TYR A 215 9.83 -11.47 -3.43
C TYR A 215 10.69 -12.35 -4.35
N TYR A 216 12.02 -12.18 -4.31
CA TYR A 216 12.90 -12.97 -5.14
C TYR A 216 12.89 -14.45 -4.76
N PHE A 217 12.85 -14.78 -3.47
CA PHE A 217 12.75 -16.16 -3.00
C PHE A 217 11.51 -16.84 -3.57
N LEU A 218 10.33 -16.22 -3.48
CA LEU A 218 9.08 -16.77 -4.02
C LEU A 218 9.07 -16.79 -5.55
N TYR A 219 9.67 -15.78 -6.20
CA TYR A 219 9.73 -15.69 -7.65
C TYR A 219 10.59 -16.81 -8.27
N PHE A 220 11.71 -17.15 -7.64
CA PHE A 220 12.62 -18.22 -8.09
C PHE A 220 12.28 -19.60 -7.51
N TRP A 221 11.24 -19.72 -6.68
CA TRP A 221 10.87 -20.99 -6.06
C TRP A 221 10.31 -21.96 -7.12
N PRO A 222 10.91 -23.17 -7.27
CA PRO A 222 10.54 -24.11 -8.35
C PRO A 222 9.14 -24.74 -8.19
N PHE A 223 8.56 -24.68 -6.98
CA PHE A 223 7.23 -25.24 -6.71
C PHE A 223 6.20 -24.11 -6.60
N ARG A 224 5.79 -23.54 -7.73
CA ARG A 224 4.65 -22.61 -7.85
C ARG A 224 3.28 -23.35 -7.72
N SER A 225 3.23 -24.39 -6.88
CA SER A 225 1.99 -25.12 -6.60
C SER A 225 1.27 -24.50 -5.38
N TYR A 226 -0.02 -24.83 -5.20
CA TYR A 226 -0.84 -24.38 -4.06
C TYR A 226 -0.19 -24.65 -2.68
N ILE A 227 0.67 -25.68 -2.61
CA ILE A 227 1.47 -25.99 -1.41
C ILE A 227 2.53 -24.91 -1.14
N GLY A 228 3.15 -24.34 -2.18
CA GLY A 228 4.09 -23.22 -2.07
C GLY A 228 3.41 -21.93 -1.54
N LEU A 229 2.17 -21.68 -1.90
CA LEU A 229 1.35 -20.58 -1.37
C LEU A 229 1.11 -20.70 0.15
N ALA A 230 0.72 -21.89 0.60
CA ALA A 230 0.45 -22.14 2.02
C ALA A 230 1.73 -22.09 2.89
N PHE A 231 2.82 -22.70 2.41
CA PHE A 231 4.09 -22.71 3.13
C PHE A 231 4.83 -21.37 3.03
N GLY A 232 4.87 -20.74 1.87
CA GLY A 232 5.51 -19.42 1.68
C GLY A 232 4.87 -18.34 2.56
N GLY A 233 3.53 -18.28 2.59
CA GLY A 233 2.77 -17.38 3.47
C GLY A 233 3.00 -17.68 4.96
N GLY A 234 3.03 -18.95 5.35
CA GLY A 234 3.27 -19.36 6.73
C GLY A 234 4.69 -19.03 7.23
N ILE A 235 5.71 -19.36 6.44
CA ILE A 235 7.12 -19.08 6.80
C ILE A 235 7.38 -17.58 6.86
N THR A 236 6.85 -16.79 5.93
CA THR A 236 7.03 -15.34 5.94
C THR A 236 6.36 -14.69 7.14
N THR A 237 5.13 -15.10 7.51
CA THR A 237 4.45 -14.60 8.73
C THR A 237 5.21 -14.97 10.00
N LEU A 238 5.75 -16.17 10.11
CA LEU A 238 6.56 -16.60 11.27
C LEU A 238 7.89 -15.83 11.34
N PHE A 239 8.57 -15.61 10.23
CA PHE A 239 9.81 -14.83 10.17
C PHE A 239 9.58 -13.37 10.63
N PHE A 240 8.50 -12.73 10.17
CA PHE A 240 8.16 -11.37 10.58
C PHE A 240 7.68 -11.31 12.03
N ALA A 241 6.94 -12.31 12.51
CA ALA A 241 6.59 -12.42 13.93
C ALA A 241 7.85 -12.53 14.81
N ALA A 242 8.86 -13.28 14.38
CA ALA A 242 10.14 -13.38 15.09
C ALA A 242 10.92 -12.04 15.09
N ILE A 243 10.96 -11.32 13.98
CA ILE A 243 11.55 -9.97 13.90
C ILE A 243 10.80 -9.00 14.82
N ALA A 244 9.47 -8.99 14.81
CA ALA A 244 8.64 -8.16 15.66
C ALA A 244 8.87 -8.47 17.16
N PHE A 245 8.98 -9.75 17.51
CA PHE A 245 9.27 -10.17 18.87
C PHE A 245 10.66 -9.72 19.35
N ARG A 246 11.68 -9.88 18.50
CA ARG A 246 13.04 -9.43 18.79
C ARG A 246 13.15 -7.91 18.94
N TRP A 247 12.44 -7.17 18.10
CA TRP A 247 12.36 -5.72 18.16
C TRP A 247 11.64 -5.21 19.44
N ARG A 248 10.53 -5.91 19.83
CA ARG A 248 9.83 -5.59 21.08
C ARG A 248 10.70 -5.82 22.32
N LYS A 249 11.55 -6.84 22.30
CA LYS A 249 12.49 -7.12 23.37
C LYS A 249 13.59 -6.05 23.49
N SER A 250 14.11 -5.57 22.36
CA SER A 250 15.13 -4.51 22.30
C SER A 250 14.67 -3.13 22.75
N ARG A 251 13.35 -2.87 22.82
CA ARG A 251 12.79 -1.60 23.34
C ARG A 251 12.48 -1.63 24.83
N ARG A 252 12.57 -2.78 25.48
CA ARG A 252 12.32 -2.94 26.92
C ARG A 252 13.62 -2.95 27.75
N THR A 253 14.76 -3.03 27.12
CA THR A 253 16.10 -2.81 27.67
C THR A 253 16.60 -1.43 27.29
#